data_53f94ed3cfbbaa3e21041d6abc36d2bc
#
_entry.id   53f94ed3cfbbaa3e21041d6abc36d2bc
#
_cell.length_a   1.000
_cell.length_b   1.000
_cell.length_c   1.000
_cell.angle_alpha   90.00
_cell.angle_beta   90.00
_cell.angle_gamma   90.00
#
_symmetry.space_group_name_H-M   'P 1'
#
loop_
_entity.id
_entity.type
_entity.pdbx_description
1 polymer ?
#
loop_
_entity_poly.entity_id
_entity_poly.type
_entity_poly.pdbx_seq_one_letter_code
_entity_poly.pdbx_strand_id
1 'polypeptide(L)'
;TDGFSGNIALKTIEGTARFVADLIRQAFTSSLRSKFGFLLSRPAAHLLRRTLDPNNHNGGVFLGLNGLVVKSHGGADSNGVRNAISVAAKMAMADITRKISTDLENFPKQAIKDAAE
;
A
#
# COMPACT_ATOMS: atom_id res chain seq x y z
N THR A 1 5.72 13.72 -5.06
CA THR A 1 6.33 14.13 -3.78
C THR A 1 7.74 13.60 -3.72
N ASP A 2 8.62 14.30 -3.02
CA ASP A 2 9.96 13.79 -2.71
C ASP A 2 9.90 12.58 -1.78
N GLY A 3 11.01 11.81 -1.73
CA GLY A 3 11.06 10.57 -0.96
C GLY A 3 10.93 10.75 0.55
N PHE A 4 11.26 11.93 1.09
CA PHE A 4 11.14 12.24 2.51
C PHE A 4 9.66 12.49 2.89
N SER A 5 9.00 13.41 2.18
CA SER A 5 7.59 13.73 2.41
C SER A 5 6.68 12.52 2.16
N GLY A 6 6.97 11.75 1.10
CA GLY A 6 6.24 10.50 0.81
C GLY A 6 6.39 9.46 1.92
N ASN A 7 7.59 9.31 2.50
CA ASN A 7 7.82 8.38 3.60
C ASN A 7 7.13 8.83 4.89
N ILE A 8 7.12 10.14 5.20
CA ILE A 8 6.38 10.69 6.34
C ILE A 8 4.89 10.40 6.18
N ALA A 9 4.30 10.71 5.02
CA ALA A 9 2.89 10.46 4.75
C ALA A 9 2.54 8.97 4.91
N LEU A 10 3.34 8.07 4.33
CA LEU A 10 3.15 6.63 4.43
C LEU A 10 3.21 6.17 5.89
N LYS A 11 4.23 6.57 6.64
CA LYS A 11 4.40 6.20 8.05
C LYS A 11 3.30 6.76 8.96
N THR A 12 2.81 7.95 8.67
CA THR A 12 1.68 8.55 9.39
C THR A 12 0.41 7.74 9.16
N ILE A 13 0.12 7.38 7.90
CA ILE A 13 -1.06 6.56 7.56
C ILE A 13 -0.98 5.19 8.22
N GLU A 14 0.16 4.50 8.10
CA GLU A 14 0.39 3.20 8.74
C GLU A 14 0.22 3.27 10.27
N GLY A 15 0.82 4.27 10.91
CA GLY A 15 0.75 4.49 12.36
C GLY A 15 -0.67 4.77 12.81
N THR A 16 -1.39 5.63 12.09
CA THR A 16 -2.79 5.96 12.39
C THR A 16 -3.69 4.74 12.23
N ALA A 17 -3.53 3.97 11.17
CA ALA A 17 -4.32 2.75 10.95
C ALA A 17 -4.12 1.72 12.08
N ARG A 18 -2.87 1.51 12.52
CA ARG A 18 -2.57 0.63 13.67
C ARG A 18 -3.18 1.15 14.97
N PHE A 19 -3.02 2.45 15.24
CA PHE A 19 -3.58 3.09 16.43
C PHE A 19 -5.11 2.94 16.49
N VAL A 20 -5.80 3.19 15.39
CA VAL A 20 -7.26 3.02 15.31
C VAL A 20 -7.65 1.55 15.53
N ALA A 21 -6.94 0.60 14.94
CA ALA A 21 -7.19 -0.83 15.13
C ALA A 21 -7.03 -1.24 16.60
N ASP A 22 -6.00 -0.73 17.28
CA ASP A 22 -5.76 -0.99 18.70
C ASP A 22 -6.83 -0.36 19.60
N LEU A 23 -7.28 0.87 19.30
CA LEU A 23 -8.40 1.50 20.00
C LEU A 23 -9.70 0.70 19.88
N ILE A 24 -10.01 0.25 18.68
CA ILE A 24 -11.19 -0.60 18.42
C ILE A 24 -11.08 -1.89 19.25
N ARG A 25 -9.92 -2.53 19.24
CA ARG A 25 -9.68 -3.74 20.04
C ARG A 25 -9.87 -3.47 21.52
N GLN A 26 -9.31 -2.39 22.05
CA GLN A 26 -9.46 -1.99 23.46
C GLN A 26 -10.92 -1.75 23.81
N ALA A 27 -11.66 -1.00 22.98
CA ALA A 27 -13.07 -0.72 23.18
C ALA A 27 -13.90 -2.02 23.27
N PHE A 28 -13.67 -2.96 22.37
CA PHE A 28 -14.36 -4.24 22.39
C PHE A 28 -13.92 -5.19 23.49
N THR A 29 -12.77 -4.98 24.11
CA THR A 29 -12.30 -5.78 25.26
C THR A 29 -12.58 -5.16 26.62
N SER A 30 -13.11 -3.92 26.66
CA SER A 30 -13.28 -3.12 27.87
C SER A 30 -14.30 -3.67 28.87
N SER A 31 -15.31 -4.42 28.41
CA SER A 31 -16.36 -5.00 29.27
C SER A 31 -16.85 -6.33 28.73
N LEU A 32 -17.55 -7.11 29.61
CA LEU A 32 -18.19 -8.36 29.19
C LEU A 32 -19.25 -8.13 28.10
N ARG A 33 -20.01 -7.05 28.18
CA ARG A 33 -21.00 -6.67 27.16
C ARG A 33 -20.35 -6.36 25.82
N SER A 34 -19.23 -5.62 25.83
CA SER A 34 -18.46 -5.29 24.61
C SER A 34 -17.86 -6.55 23.99
N LYS A 35 -17.35 -7.48 24.80
CA LYS A 35 -16.84 -8.77 24.32
C LYS A 35 -17.92 -9.60 23.64
N PHE A 36 -19.13 -9.63 24.20
CA PHE A 36 -20.27 -10.32 23.60
C PHE A 36 -20.71 -9.65 22.29
N GLY A 37 -20.77 -8.31 22.26
CA GLY A 37 -21.01 -7.53 21.03
C GLY A 37 -19.96 -7.79 19.95
N PHE A 38 -18.69 -7.90 20.33
CA PHE A 38 -17.62 -8.26 19.40
C PHE A 38 -17.80 -9.67 18.80
N LEU A 39 -18.24 -10.63 19.58
CA LEU A 39 -18.50 -11.98 19.09
C LEU A 39 -19.55 -11.99 17.99
N LEU A 40 -20.61 -11.20 18.14
CA LEU A 40 -21.65 -11.04 17.11
C LEU A 40 -21.12 -10.25 15.89
N SER A 41 -20.23 -9.30 16.10
CA SER A 41 -19.64 -8.45 15.05
C SER A 41 -18.38 -9.05 14.39
N ARG A 42 -17.99 -10.28 14.72
CA ARG A 42 -16.79 -10.94 14.17
C ARG A 42 -16.69 -10.87 12.65
N PRO A 43 -17.75 -11.10 11.87
CA PRO A 43 -17.68 -11.03 10.41
C PRO A 43 -17.27 -9.63 9.93
N ALA A 44 -17.85 -8.56 10.51
CA ALA A 44 -17.51 -7.19 10.18
C ALA A 44 -16.07 -6.82 10.60
N ALA A 45 -15.65 -7.25 11.79
CA ALA A 45 -14.28 -7.05 12.27
C ALA A 45 -13.24 -7.76 11.38
N HIS A 46 -13.56 -8.94 10.87
CA HIS A 46 -12.70 -9.67 9.96
C HIS A 46 -12.56 -8.97 8.60
N LEU A 47 -13.67 -8.43 8.06
CA LEU A 47 -13.65 -7.62 6.85
C LEU A 47 -12.77 -6.38 7.01
N LEU A 48 -12.94 -5.64 8.11
CA LEU A 48 -12.16 -4.45 8.41
C LEU A 48 -10.66 -4.78 8.51
N ARG A 49 -10.30 -5.82 9.27
CA ARG A 49 -8.91 -6.28 9.39
C ARG A 49 -8.31 -6.64 8.05
N ARG A 50 -9.03 -7.38 7.21
CA ARG A 50 -8.57 -7.79 5.88
C ARG A 50 -8.37 -6.59 4.96
N THR A 51 -9.24 -5.57 5.04
CA THR A 51 -9.13 -4.35 4.23
C THR A 51 -7.96 -3.47 4.67
N LEU A 52 -7.69 -3.41 5.99
CA LEU A 52 -6.60 -2.60 6.55
C LEU A 52 -5.25 -3.32 6.62
N ASP A 53 -5.17 -4.59 6.24
CA ASP A 53 -3.93 -5.36 6.30
C ASP A 53 -2.96 -4.89 5.20
N PRO A 54 -1.81 -4.29 5.55
CA PRO A 54 -0.84 -3.80 4.59
C PRO A 54 -0.24 -4.92 3.72
N ASN A 55 -0.28 -6.18 4.17
CA ASN A 55 0.19 -7.32 3.39
C ASN A 55 -0.66 -7.57 2.14
N ASN A 56 -1.93 -7.17 2.15
CA ASN A 56 -2.82 -7.31 0.99
C ASN A 56 -2.48 -6.32 -0.14
N HIS A 57 -1.77 -5.24 0.16
CA HIS A 57 -1.39 -4.17 -0.77
C HIS A 57 0.12 -4.02 -0.89
N ASN A 58 0.87 -5.10 -0.66
CA ASN A 58 2.32 -5.09 -0.71
C ASN A 58 2.84 -5.14 -2.15
N GLY A 59 3.95 -4.45 -2.40
CA GLY A 59 4.64 -4.38 -3.69
C GLY A 59 4.65 -2.97 -4.28
N GLY A 60 5.61 -2.15 -3.87
CA GLY A 60 5.88 -0.83 -4.45
C GLY A 60 6.80 -0.94 -5.66
N VAL A 61 6.41 -0.36 -6.79
CA VAL A 61 7.22 -0.33 -8.01
C VAL A 61 8.16 0.88 -7.98
N PHE A 62 9.45 0.67 -8.24
CA PHE A 62 10.38 1.76 -8.49
C PHE A 62 10.24 2.24 -9.94
N LEU A 63 9.96 3.52 -10.10
CA LEU A 63 9.91 4.18 -11.40
C LEU A 63 11.26 4.82 -11.74
N GLY A 64 11.52 5.05 -13.04
CA GLY A 64 12.73 5.71 -13.52
C GLY A 64 13.96 4.81 -13.62
N LEU A 65 13.81 3.50 -13.50
CA LEU A 65 14.88 2.53 -13.70
C LEU A 65 14.78 1.89 -15.09
N ASN A 66 15.93 1.41 -15.61
CA ASN A 66 16.01 0.71 -16.91
C ASN A 66 15.42 -0.72 -16.86
N GLY A 67 14.83 -1.10 -15.74
CA GLY A 67 14.21 -2.41 -15.55
C GLY A 67 13.18 -2.36 -14.44
N LEU A 68 12.35 -3.40 -14.36
CA LEU A 68 11.32 -3.52 -13.35
C LEU A 68 11.92 -3.93 -12.01
N VAL A 69 11.76 -3.08 -11.01
CA VAL A 69 12.12 -3.35 -9.62
C VAL A 69 10.89 -3.16 -8.74
N VAL A 70 10.54 -4.18 -7.98
CA VAL A 70 9.43 -4.14 -7.03
C VAL A 70 9.98 -4.35 -5.62
N LYS A 71 9.69 -3.40 -4.74
CA LYS A 71 10.07 -3.44 -3.32
C LYS A 71 8.94 -4.03 -2.49
N SER A 72 9.25 -5.05 -1.71
CA SER A 72 8.38 -5.54 -0.64
C SER A 72 8.57 -4.71 0.64
N HIS A 73 7.51 -4.61 1.45
CA HIS A 73 7.58 -3.99 2.76
C HIS A 73 8.46 -4.83 3.71
N GLY A 74 9.28 -4.16 4.53
CA GLY A 74 10.22 -4.86 5.43
C GLY A 74 9.56 -5.73 6.51
N GLY A 75 8.30 -5.44 6.88
CA GLY A 75 7.49 -6.23 7.81
C GLY A 75 6.51 -7.19 7.11
N ALA A 76 6.72 -7.50 5.83
CA ALA A 76 5.83 -8.37 5.08
C ALA A 76 5.92 -9.83 5.58
N ASP A 77 4.77 -10.45 5.74
CA ASP A 77 4.66 -11.90 5.94
C ASP A 77 4.70 -12.65 4.58
N SER A 78 4.50 -13.96 4.61
CA SER A 78 4.48 -14.78 3.39
C SER A 78 3.41 -14.36 2.38
N ASN A 79 2.26 -13.83 2.84
CA ASN A 79 1.22 -13.28 1.96
C ASN A 79 1.66 -11.98 1.32
N GLY A 80 2.27 -11.09 2.11
CA GLY A 80 2.83 -9.85 1.62
C GLY A 80 3.89 -10.09 0.54
N VAL A 81 4.83 -11.00 0.77
CA VAL A 81 5.86 -11.35 -0.23
C VAL A 81 5.22 -11.92 -1.49
N ARG A 82 4.24 -12.83 -1.37
CA ARG A 82 3.49 -13.36 -2.50
C ARG A 82 2.82 -12.25 -3.32
N ASN A 83 2.20 -11.29 -2.66
CA ASN A 83 1.54 -10.16 -3.32
C ASN A 83 2.56 -9.29 -4.06
N ALA A 84 3.71 -9.01 -3.48
CA ALA A 84 4.79 -8.27 -4.14
C ALA A 84 5.29 -9.01 -5.40
N ILE A 85 5.49 -10.32 -5.34
CA ILE A 85 5.85 -11.14 -6.50
C ILE A 85 4.73 -11.11 -7.56
N SER A 86 3.46 -11.18 -7.16
CA SER A 86 2.32 -11.09 -8.07
C SER A 86 2.27 -9.74 -8.80
N VAL A 87 2.55 -8.65 -8.08
CA VAL A 87 2.66 -7.30 -8.68
C VAL A 87 3.79 -7.27 -9.69
N ALA A 88 4.98 -7.77 -9.33
CA ALA A 88 6.13 -7.82 -10.23
C ALA A 88 5.81 -8.61 -11.51
N ALA A 89 5.21 -9.78 -11.38
CA ALA A 89 4.83 -10.62 -12.52
C ALA A 89 3.81 -9.92 -13.44
N LYS A 90 2.77 -9.29 -12.87
CA LYS A 90 1.77 -8.54 -13.65
C LYS A 90 2.39 -7.36 -14.40
N MET A 91 3.28 -6.61 -13.75
CA MET A 91 3.97 -5.47 -14.34
C MET A 91 4.93 -5.91 -15.47
N ALA A 92 5.64 -7.02 -15.27
CA ALA A 92 6.51 -7.60 -16.30
C ALA A 92 5.69 -8.06 -17.51
N MET A 93 4.59 -8.79 -17.30
CA MET A 93 3.71 -9.22 -18.39
C MET A 93 3.03 -8.06 -19.12
N ALA A 94 2.77 -6.96 -18.42
CA ALA A 94 2.22 -5.74 -19.01
C ALA A 94 3.27 -4.87 -19.74
N ASP A 95 4.54 -5.23 -19.69
CA ASP A 95 5.67 -4.49 -20.27
C ASP A 95 5.64 -3.00 -19.87
N ILE A 96 5.49 -2.76 -18.57
CA ILE A 96 5.24 -1.41 -18.03
C ILE A 96 6.40 -0.45 -18.34
N THR A 97 7.64 -0.94 -18.35
CA THR A 97 8.82 -0.12 -18.63
C THR A 97 8.77 0.47 -20.01
N ARG A 98 8.43 -0.35 -21.02
CA ARG A 98 8.29 0.11 -22.42
C ARG A 98 7.11 1.07 -22.56
N LYS A 99 5.98 0.80 -21.92
CA LYS A 99 4.82 1.71 -21.95
C LYS A 99 5.17 3.09 -21.41
N ILE A 100 5.85 3.14 -20.25
CA ILE A 100 6.27 4.41 -19.64
C ILE A 100 7.23 5.15 -20.60
N SER A 101 8.21 4.48 -21.21
CA SER A 101 9.13 5.11 -22.16
C SER A 101 8.39 5.70 -23.36
N THR A 102 7.46 4.95 -23.93
CA THR A 102 6.64 5.41 -25.06
C THR A 102 5.76 6.61 -24.69
N ASP A 103 5.14 6.58 -23.50
CA ASP A 103 4.29 7.68 -23.02
C ASP A 103 5.12 8.94 -22.79
N LEU A 104 6.34 8.80 -22.23
CA LEU A 104 7.26 9.93 -22.03
C LEU A 104 7.77 10.54 -23.32
N GLU A 105 8.03 9.73 -24.35
CA GLU A 105 8.40 10.23 -25.70
C GLU A 105 7.29 11.07 -26.32
N ASN A 106 6.04 10.69 -26.09
CA ASN A 106 4.85 11.38 -26.59
C ASN A 106 4.41 12.56 -25.70
N PHE A 107 5.05 12.76 -24.52
CA PHE A 107 4.68 13.85 -23.62
C PHE A 107 5.13 15.20 -24.18
N PRO A 108 4.25 16.21 -24.28
CA PRO A 108 4.63 17.52 -24.80
C PRO A 108 5.76 18.12 -23.97
N LYS A 109 6.89 18.41 -24.59
CA LYS A 109 8.07 19.02 -23.93
C LYS A 109 7.74 20.36 -23.21
N GLN A 110 6.68 21.03 -23.62
CA GLN A 110 6.17 22.25 -23.00
C GLN A 110 5.62 22.00 -21.61
N ALA A 111 4.88 20.90 -21.41
CA ALA A 111 4.31 20.56 -20.10
C ALA A 111 5.37 20.26 -19.02
N ILE A 112 6.57 19.85 -19.42
CA ILE A 112 7.70 19.63 -18.49
C ILE A 112 8.29 20.96 -18.02
N LYS A 113 8.32 21.99 -18.89
CA LYS A 113 8.79 23.33 -18.54
C LYS A 113 7.87 24.03 -17.56
N ASP A 114 6.55 23.95 -17.82
CA ASP A 114 5.52 24.59 -16.99
C ASP A 114 5.40 23.93 -15.60
N ALA A 115 5.85 22.67 -15.43
CA ALA A 115 5.87 21.97 -14.15
C ALA A 115 7.16 22.20 -13.33
N ALA A 116 8.17 22.85 -13.92
CA ALA A 116 9.47 23.14 -13.28
C ALA A 116 9.60 24.61 -12.80
N GLU A 117 8.65 25.48 -13.15
CA GLU A 117 8.46 26.85 -12.65
C GLU A 117 7.46 26.88 -11.48
#